data_bce9c98714aaa3487f8eb6d1277c11d3
#
_entry.id   bce9c98714aaa3487f8eb6d1277c11d3
#
_cell.length_a   1.000
_cell.length_b   1.000
_cell.length_c   1.000
_cell.angle_alpha   90.00
_cell.angle_beta   90.00
_cell.angle_gamma   90.00
#
_symmetry.space_group_name_H-M   'P 1'
#
loop_
_entity.id
_entity.type
_entity.pdbx_description
1 polymer ?
#
loop_
_entity_poly.entity_id
_entity_poly.type
_entity_poly.pdbx_seq_one_letter_code
_entity_poly.pdbx_strand_id
1 'polypeptide(L)'
;MSNPDQERVERYEALRTELADLDDAALKERFWQLCEEVMTPVVDLARTHTTPSIERSVLLRMGIDSVTTHAVVENVFAAGLGGKGAGHAVLRLSRRDGIGLRDAATRIAEDPKALDEL
;
A
#
# COMPACT_ATOMS: atom_id res chain seq x y z
N MET A 1 -37.98 -3.49 -3.06
CA MET A 1 -36.57 -3.90 -3.30
C MET A 1 -36.20 -3.50 -4.72
N SER A 2 -35.23 -2.65 -4.87
CA SER A 2 -34.71 -2.32 -6.20
C SER A 2 -33.90 -3.51 -6.74
N ASN A 3 -34.02 -3.74 -8.05
CA ASN A 3 -33.23 -4.75 -8.73
C ASN A 3 -31.80 -4.20 -8.92
N PRO A 4 -30.75 -4.89 -8.42
CA PRO A 4 -29.36 -4.41 -8.55
C PRO A 4 -28.94 -4.13 -10.00
N ASP A 5 -29.46 -4.89 -10.95
CA ASP A 5 -29.15 -4.70 -12.35
C ASP A 5 -29.82 -3.43 -12.90
N GLN A 6 -31.01 -3.12 -12.45
CA GLN A 6 -31.71 -1.90 -12.85
C GLN A 6 -31.01 -0.65 -12.30
N GLU A 7 -30.57 -0.66 -11.05
CA GLU A 7 -29.78 0.43 -10.47
C GLU A 7 -28.48 0.68 -11.23
N ARG A 8 -27.82 -0.39 -11.68
CA ARG A 8 -26.58 -0.28 -12.48
C ARG A 8 -26.83 0.35 -13.83
N VAL A 9 -27.93 -0.02 -14.49
CA VAL A 9 -28.32 0.57 -15.78
C VAL A 9 -28.67 2.05 -15.61
N GLU A 10 -29.43 2.40 -14.58
CA GLU A 10 -29.78 3.80 -14.29
C GLU A 10 -28.56 4.67 -14.02
N ARG A 11 -27.59 4.17 -13.25
CA ARG A 11 -26.32 4.88 -13.01
C ARG A 11 -25.52 5.05 -14.31
N TYR A 12 -25.47 4.03 -15.13
CA TYR A 12 -24.78 4.09 -16.41
C TYR A 12 -25.40 5.14 -17.33
N GLU A 13 -26.73 5.14 -17.46
CA GLU A 13 -27.45 6.11 -18.31
C GLU A 13 -27.30 7.54 -17.79
N ALA A 14 -27.34 7.76 -16.49
CA ALA A 14 -27.09 9.05 -15.88
C ALA A 14 -25.66 9.56 -16.19
N LEU A 15 -24.65 8.71 -16.02
CA LEU A 15 -23.27 9.04 -16.32
C LEU A 15 -23.04 9.29 -17.82
N ARG A 16 -23.63 8.47 -18.67
CA ARG A 16 -23.56 8.65 -20.12
C ARG A 16 -24.12 10.00 -20.55
N THR A 17 -25.25 10.41 -19.98
CA THR A 17 -25.88 11.71 -20.27
C THR A 17 -24.99 12.86 -19.80
N GLU A 18 -24.41 12.77 -18.61
CA GLU A 18 -23.47 13.76 -18.07
C GLU A 18 -22.24 13.93 -18.99
N LEU A 19 -21.65 12.82 -19.44
CA LEU A 19 -20.42 12.85 -20.24
C LEU A 19 -20.65 13.25 -21.70
N ALA A 20 -21.82 12.99 -22.26
CA ALA A 20 -22.14 13.27 -23.67
C ALA A 20 -22.08 14.76 -24.03
N ASP A 21 -22.33 15.65 -23.07
CA ASP A 21 -22.36 17.10 -23.28
C ASP A 21 -20.99 17.76 -23.06
N LEU A 22 -19.97 17.00 -22.68
CA LEU A 22 -18.63 17.52 -22.43
C LEU A 22 -17.80 17.58 -23.72
N ASP A 23 -17.04 18.68 -23.88
CA ASP A 23 -16.00 18.75 -24.92
C ASP A 23 -14.77 17.89 -24.51
N ASP A 24 -13.80 17.74 -25.42
CA ASP A 24 -12.63 16.89 -25.17
C ASP A 24 -11.81 17.33 -23.96
N ALA A 25 -11.67 18.62 -23.75
CA ALA A 25 -10.91 19.16 -22.61
C ALA A 25 -11.63 18.88 -21.28
N ALA A 26 -12.93 19.13 -21.23
CA ALA A 26 -13.76 18.86 -20.05
C ALA A 26 -13.89 17.36 -19.78
N LEU A 27 -13.98 16.53 -20.83
CA LEU A 27 -14.00 15.08 -20.71
C LEU A 27 -12.70 14.53 -20.12
N LYS A 28 -11.55 15.05 -20.55
CA LYS A 28 -10.24 14.70 -19.99
C LYS A 28 -10.13 15.06 -18.51
N GLU A 29 -10.57 16.26 -18.14
CA GLU A 29 -10.58 16.70 -16.73
C GLU A 29 -11.49 15.82 -15.88
N ARG A 30 -12.70 15.51 -16.38
CA ARG A 30 -13.64 14.60 -15.68
C ARG A 30 -13.08 13.18 -15.53
N PHE A 31 -12.37 12.68 -16.52
CA PHE A 31 -11.67 11.40 -16.44
C PHE A 31 -10.69 11.36 -15.26
N TRP A 32 -9.84 12.36 -15.09
CA TRP A 32 -8.88 12.42 -14.01
C TRP A 32 -9.56 12.57 -12.65
N GLN A 33 -10.61 13.36 -12.54
CA GLN A 33 -11.40 13.46 -11.30
C GLN A 33 -11.99 12.11 -10.90
N LEU A 34 -12.54 11.36 -11.85
CA LEU A 34 -13.09 10.03 -11.58
C LEU A 34 -12.00 9.03 -11.19
N CYS A 35 -10.82 9.12 -11.80
CA CYS A 35 -9.67 8.30 -11.39
C CYS A 35 -9.26 8.58 -9.94
N GLU A 36 -9.21 9.83 -9.54
CA GLU A 36 -8.90 10.22 -8.15
C GLU A 36 -9.98 9.73 -7.17
N GLU A 37 -11.25 9.88 -7.51
CA GLU A 37 -12.35 9.37 -6.69
C GLU A 37 -12.29 7.86 -6.48
N VAL A 38 -11.89 7.09 -7.49
CA VAL A 38 -11.71 5.64 -7.39
C VAL A 38 -10.48 5.29 -6.56
N MET A 39 -9.38 6.01 -6.77
CA MET A 39 -8.09 5.69 -6.14
C MET A 39 -8.00 6.15 -4.69
N THR A 40 -8.66 7.23 -4.30
CA THR A 40 -8.57 7.78 -2.94
C THR A 40 -8.93 6.77 -1.86
N PRO A 41 -10.08 6.07 -1.89
CA PRO A 41 -10.38 5.06 -0.88
C PRO A 41 -9.42 3.86 -0.91
N VAL A 42 -8.89 3.49 -2.07
CA VAL A 42 -7.88 2.42 -2.20
C VAL A 42 -6.57 2.81 -1.52
N VAL A 43 -6.10 4.04 -1.75
CA VAL A 43 -4.88 4.57 -1.11
C VAL A 43 -5.07 4.68 0.40
N ASP A 44 -6.20 5.17 0.87
CA ASP A 44 -6.52 5.29 2.29
C ASP A 44 -6.56 3.93 2.96
N LEU A 45 -7.16 2.93 2.32
CA LEU A 45 -7.17 1.55 2.80
C LEU A 45 -5.74 0.97 2.87
N ALA A 46 -4.92 1.23 1.87
CA ALA A 46 -3.52 0.77 1.84
C ALA A 46 -2.66 1.42 2.94
N ARG A 47 -2.95 2.65 3.33
CA ARG A 47 -2.24 3.32 4.44
C ARG A 47 -2.53 2.73 5.81
N THR A 48 -3.73 2.18 5.99
CA THR A 48 -4.22 1.69 7.29
C THR A 48 -4.22 0.17 7.40
N HIS A 49 -4.13 -0.54 6.28
CA HIS A 49 -4.21 -2.00 6.23
C HIS A 49 -3.03 -2.57 5.45
N THR A 50 -2.39 -3.56 6.04
CA THR A 50 -1.37 -4.36 5.40
C THR A 50 -1.48 -5.81 5.84
N THR A 51 -0.80 -6.70 5.13
CA THR A 51 -0.71 -8.12 5.49
C THR A 51 0.76 -8.56 5.50
N PRO A 52 1.12 -9.62 6.24
CA PRO A 52 2.46 -10.18 6.18
C PRO A 52 2.93 -10.52 4.76
N SER A 53 2.02 -11.00 3.90
CA SER A 53 2.34 -11.32 2.50
C SER A 53 2.74 -10.10 1.68
N ILE A 54 2.03 -8.97 1.86
CA ILE A 54 2.36 -7.71 1.20
C ILE A 54 3.73 -7.21 1.67
N GLU A 55 3.98 -7.22 2.96
CA GLU A 55 5.25 -6.77 3.53
C GLU A 55 6.42 -7.65 3.09
N ARG A 56 6.24 -8.97 3.01
CA ARG A 56 7.26 -9.86 2.43
C ARG A 56 7.57 -9.51 0.98
N SER A 57 6.56 -9.25 0.18
CA SER A 57 6.72 -8.85 -1.23
C SER A 57 7.54 -7.56 -1.37
N VAL A 58 7.31 -6.58 -0.50
CA VAL A 58 8.08 -5.32 -0.49
C VAL A 58 9.56 -5.59 -0.19
N LEU A 59 9.86 -6.37 0.85
CA LEU A 59 11.25 -6.67 1.23
C LEU A 59 11.99 -7.47 0.15
N LEU A 60 11.33 -8.43 -0.49
CA LEU A 60 11.90 -9.18 -1.62
C LEU A 60 12.29 -8.25 -2.77
N ARG A 61 11.45 -7.26 -3.09
CA ARG A 61 11.74 -6.24 -4.11
C ARG A 61 12.88 -5.31 -3.72
N MET A 62 13.11 -5.13 -2.43
CA MET A 62 14.26 -4.38 -1.91
C MET A 62 15.57 -5.16 -1.97
N GLY A 63 15.55 -6.42 -2.41
CA GLY A 63 16.71 -7.28 -2.56
C GLY A 63 17.09 -8.07 -1.30
N ILE A 64 16.16 -8.22 -0.35
CA ILE A 64 16.35 -9.02 0.85
C ILE A 64 15.94 -10.47 0.53
N ASP A 65 16.72 -11.45 0.96
CA ASP A 65 16.42 -12.86 0.73
C ASP A 65 15.15 -13.33 1.44
N SER A 66 14.56 -14.43 1.00
CA SER A 66 13.27 -14.88 1.49
C SER A 66 13.28 -15.33 2.96
N VAL A 67 14.36 -15.90 3.44
CA VAL A 67 14.49 -16.35 4.83
C VAL A 67 14.57 -15.15 5.78
N THR A 68 15.45 -14.21 5.47
CA THR A 68 15.57 -12.96 6.24
C THR A 68 14.29 -12.15 6.19
N THR A 69 13.67 -12.03 5.02
CA THR A 69 12.38 -11.35 4.82
C THR A 69 11.30 -11.92 5.73
N HIS A 70 11.16 -13.23 5.81
CA HIS A 70 10.17 -13.87 6.66
C HIS A 70 10.37 -13.50 8.14
N ALA A 71 11.59 -13.61 8.64
CA ALA A 71 11.93 -13.27 10.02
C ALA A 71 11.72 -11.77 10.33
N VAL A 72 12.10 -10.89 9.41
CA VAL A 72 11.86 -9.42 9.56
C VAL A 72 10.38 -9.12 9.68
N VAL A 73 9.56 -9.65 8.78
CA VAL A 73 8.11 -9.41 8.79
C VAL A 73 7.47 -9.94 10.06
N GLU A 74 7.84 -11.13 10.49
CA GLU A 74 7.36 -11.72 11.75
C GLU A 74 7.70 -10.81 12.95
N ASN A 75 8.93 -10.33 13.06
CA ASN A 75 9.34 -9.44 14.12
C ASN A 75 8.68 -8.06 14.07
N VAL A 76 8.51 -7.50 12.88
CA VAL A 76 7.82 -6.20 12.69
C VAL A 76 6.35 -6.28 13.11
N PHE A 77 5.64 -7.34 12.76
CA PHE A 77 4.26 -7.53 13.19
C PHE A 77 4.16 -7.81 14.70
N ALA A 78 5.06 -8.61 15.25
CA ALA A 78 5.11 -8.86 16.70
C ALA A 78 5.38 -7.57 17.51
N ALA A 79 6.14 -6.63 16.96
CA ALA A 79 6.38 -5.33 17.57
C ALA A 79 5.23 -4.31 17.38
N GLY A 80 4.15 -4.69 16.67
CA GLY A 80 3.04 -3.78 16.38
C GLY A 80 3.33 -2.74 15.30
N LEU A 81 4.39 -2.92 14.52
CA LEU A 81 4.84 -1.96 13.51
C LEU A 81 4.39 -2.31 12.07
N GLY A 82 3.55 -3.33 11.91
CA GLY A 82 3.05 -3.77 10.60
C GLY A 82 2.41 -2.65 9.79
N GLY A 83 1.63 -1.79 10.42
CA GLY A 83 0.96 -0.65 9.77
C GLY A 83 1.92 0.44 9.27
N LYS A 84 3.13 0.52 9.83
CA LYS A 84 4.18 1.43 9.36
C LYS A 84 4.97 0.88 8.19
N GLY A 85 4.93 -0.42 7.98
CA GLY A 85 5.59 -1.14 6.90
C GLY A 85 6.96 -1.69 7.26
N ALA A 86 7.21 -2.95 6.89
CA ALA A 86 8.48 -3.62 7.13
C ALA A 86 9.63 -2.98 6.35
N GLY A 87 9.40 -2.57 5.11
CA GLY A 87 10.39 -1.86 4.30
C GLY A 87 10.80 -0.53 4.92
N HIS A 88 9.84 0.19 5.50
CA HIS A 88 10.12 1.43 6.22
C HIS A 88 10.99 1.19 7.47
N ALA A 89 10.72 0.14 8.24
CA ALA A 89 11.52 -0.25 9.39
C ALA A 89 12.97 -0.55 9.01
N VAL A 90 13.18 -1.34 7.96
CA VAL A 90 14.51 -1.65 7.42
C VAL A 90 15.24 -0.38 6.97
N LEU A 91 14.57 0.48 6.24
CA LEU A 91 15.15 1.73 5.75
C LEU A 91 15.53 2.67 6.90
N ARG A 92 14.70 2.81 7.89
CA ARG A 92 15.00 3.65 9.07
C ARG A 92 16.20 3.14 9.83
N LEU A 93 16.28 1.83 10.08
CA LEU A 93 17.42 1.23 10.75
C LEU A 93 18.71 1.43 9.93
N SER A 94 18.65 1.19 8.65
CA SER A 94 19.77 1.41 7.72
C SER A 94 20.31 2.84 7.81
N ARG A 95 19.44 3.83 7.80
CA ARG A 95 19.82 5.25 7.91
C ARG A 95 20.33 5.63 9.28
N ARG A 96 19.67 5.14 10.34
CA ARG A 96 20.09 5.42 11.71
C ARG A 96 21.50 4.92 12.01
N ASP A 97 21.81 3.69 11.60
CA ASP A 97 23.03 3.01 11.93
C ASP A 97 24.10 3.13 10.83
N GLY A 98 23.78 3.75 9.70
CA GLY A 98 24.71 3.93 8.59
C GLY A 98 25.14 2.62 7.93
N ILE A 99 24.27 1.63 7.87
CA ILE A 99 24.52 0.29 7.30
C ILE A 99 23.68 0.03 6.06
N GLY A 100 24.05 -0.97 5.26
CA GLY A 100 23.28 -1.36 4.09
C GLY A 100 21.91 -1.94 4.44
N LEU A 101 20.99 -1.93 3.47
CA LEU A 101 19.61 -2.44 3.65
C LEU A 101 19.60 -3.93 4.06
N ARG A 102 20.46 -4.75 3.47
CA ARG A 102 20.56 -6.18 3.81
C ARG A 102 21.06 -6.39 5.22
N ASP A 103 22.06 -5.63 5.66
CA ASP A 103 22.59 -5.70 7.02
C ASP A 103 21.56 -5.23 8.04
N ALA A 104 20.80 -4.18 7.73
CA ALA A 104 19.70 -3.72 8.57
C ALA A 104 18.62 -4.78 8.70
N ALA A 105 18.21 -5.41 7.59
CA ALA A 105 17.25 -6.50 7.60
C ALA A 105 17.73 -7.70 8.42
N THR A 106 18.97 -8.11 8.26
CA THR A 106 19.58 -9.20 9.05
C THR A 106 19.56 -8.87 10.52
N ARG A 107 19.88 -7.64 10.89
CA ARG A 107 19.85 -7.19 12.30
C ARG A 107 18.46 -7.28 12.90
N ILE A 108 17.42 -6.85 12.18
CA ILE A 108 16.03 -6.99 12.63
C ILE A 108 15.61 -8.46 12.73
N ALA A 109 16.04 -9.29 11.78
CA ALA A 109 15.72 -10.72 11.78
C ALA A 109 16.33 -11.45 12.98
N GLU A 110 17.55 -11.10 13.37
CA GLU A 110 18.30 -11.75 14.45
C GLU A 110 17.95 -11.20 15.84
N ASP A 111 17.63 -9.90 15.91
CA ASP A 111 17.32 -9.24 17.19
C ASP A 111 16.11 -8.31 17.05
N PRO A 112 14.92 -8.73 17.53
CA PRO A 112 13.72 -7.89 17.54
C PRO A 112 13.89 -6.55 18.26
N LYS A 113 14.81 -6.44 19.21
CA LYS A 113 15.12 -5.18 19.91
C LYS A 113 15.68 -4.10 18.99
N ALA A 114 16.20 -4.48 17.82
CA ALA A 114 16.61 -3.52 16.81
C ALA A 114 15.46 -2.62 16.33
N LEU A 115 14.21 -3.04 16.54
CA LEU A 115 13.00 -2.28 16.23
C LEU A 115 12.64 -1.26 17.32
N ASP A 116 13.23 -1.37 18.50
CA ASP A 116 12.99 -0.40 19.56
C ASP A 116 13.52 0.97 19.13
N GLU A 117 12.76 2.02 19.39
CA GLU A 117 13.09 3.39 19.01
C GLU A 117 13.01 3.74 17.50
N LEU A 118 12.32 2.91 16.69
CA LEU A 118 12.08 3.21 15.27
C LEU A 118 10.76 3.96 14.97
#